data_c71b27414d1fc6cf6d4ffc42aae1beb4
#
_entry.id   c71b27414d1fc6cf6d4ffc42aae1beb4
#
_cell.length_a   1.000
_cell.length_b   1.000
_cell.length_c   1.000
_cell.angle_alpha   90.00
_cell.angle_beta   90.00
_cell.angle_gamma   90.00
#
_symmetry.space_group_name_H-M   'P 1'
#
loop_
_entity.id
_entity.type
_entity.pdbx_description
1 polymer ?
#
loop_
_entity_poly.entity_id
_entity_poly.type
_entity_poly.pdbx_seq_one_letter_code
_entity_poly.pdbx_strand_id
1 'polypeptide(L)'
;MRDLSDAELAQLLDKDIFHHISNAADKLGLECYVVGGYVRDLFLERPSNDIDVVVVGSGIQVASELKAVLGKKAHLSVFRNFGTAQVKYKHTEVEFVGARRESYSHDSRKPVVEDGTLEDDQNRRDFTINALAVCLNKARFGELVDPFGGVDDLWDGIIRTPLDPDVTFSDDPLRMMRCVRFATQLNFFIDDETFEALERNAERIKIISGERIEEELNKIMMTPTPSKGFIDLYRCGLLQIILPELVALDVVETRNGRAHKNNFYHTLEVLDNICKHTDNLWLRWSALLHDVGKAKCKRWDSVAGWTFHNHNYVGAKMVPEIFRRLKLPMDSKMKYVQKQVDLHMRPIVIADEEVTDSAVRRLLNDAGEDIDDLMTLCEADITSKNVARKQRFLDNFRSVRKKLKDLKERDYKRLLQPCIDGNEIMEMFHLKPSREVGILKQTLKDAVLDNKVPNEREPLMELLRNKASELGLI
;
A
#
# COMPACT_ATOMS: atom_id res chain seq x y z
N MET A 1 -23.11 7.77 -6.75
CA MET A 1 -23.47 8.75 -5.71
C MET A 1 -24.96 8.95 -5.72
N ARG A 2 -25.56 9.12 -4.56
CA ARG A 2 -27.01 9.20 -4.36
C ARG A 2 -27.35 10.51 -3.66
N ASP A 3 -28.41 11.19 -4.10
CA ASP A 3 -29.02 12.27 -3.35
C ASP A 3 -29.85 11.65 -2.20
N LEU A 4 -29.68 12.15 -0.99
CA LEU A 4 -30.29 11.58 0.21
C LEU A 4 -31.03 12.67 0.98
N SER A 5 -32.35 12.52 1.11
CA SER A 5 -33.16 13.30 2.03
C SER A 5 -32.90 12.86 3.49
N ASP A 6 -33.32 13.70 4.46
CA ASP A 6 -33.23 13.36 5.89
C ASP A 6 -33.97 12.05 6.22
N ALA A 7 -35.10 11.78 5.56
CA ALA A 7 -35.85 10.53 5.74
C ALA A 7 -35.05 9.31 5.23
N GLU A 8 -34.36 9.45 4.09
CA GLU A 8 -33.52 8.39 3.55
C GLU A 8 -32.26 8.17 4.39
N LEU A 9 -31.65 9.24 4.92
CA LEU A 9 -30.56 9.16 5.89
C LEU A 9 -31.01 8.44 7.17
N ALA A 10 -32.18 8.78 7.72
CA ALA A 10 -32.75 8.10 8.86
C ALA A 10 -32.94 6.59 8.59
N GLN A 11 -33.38 6.23 7.39
CA GLN A 11 -33.54 4.82 6.99
C GLN A 11 -32.18 4.09 6.86
N LEU A 12 -31.15 4.74 6.32
CA LEU A 12 -29.80 4.15 6.22
C LEU A 12 -29.14 3.99 7.59
N LEU A 13 -29.50 4.83 8.57
CA LEU A 13 -29.06 4.78 9.95
C LEU A 13 -29.99 3.92 10.86
N ASP A 14 -31.00 3.27 10.29
CA ASP A 14 -31.90 2.35 11.02
C ASP A 14 -31.19 1.03 11.34
N LYS A 15 -30.21 1.11 12.26
CA LYS A 15 -29.41 0.00 12.77
C LYS A 15 -29.39 0.05 14.31
N ASP A 16 -29.38 -1.11 14.95
CA ASP A 16 -29.38 -1.24 16.42
C ASP A 16 -28.36 -0.30 17.09
N ILE A 17 -27.17 -0.22 16.57
CA ILE A 17 -26.10 0.60 17.17
C ILE A 17 -26.48 2.08 17.25
N PHE A 18 -27.05 2.65 16.18
CA PHE A 18 -27.46 4.05 16.17
C PHE A 18 -28.64 4.34 17.08
N HIS A 19 -29.57 3.40 17.18
CA HIS A 19 -30.68 3.53 18.14
C HIS A 19 -30.21 3.44 19.60
N HIS A 20 -29.23 2.58 19.89
CA HIS A 20 -28.63 2.52 21.22
C HIS A 20 -27.86 3.81 21.56
N ILE A 21 -27.12 4.37 20.59
CA ILE A 21 -26.43 5.66 20.76
C ILE A 21 -27.44 6.79 20.97
N SER A 22 -28.51 6.84 20.17
CA SER A 22 -29.61 7.80 20.29
C SER A 22 -30.20 7.79 21.68
N ASN A 23 -30.59 6.61 22.18
CA ASN A 23 -31.16 6.45 23.49
C ASN A 23 -30.20 6.88 24.61
N ALA A 24 -28.92 6.56 24.50
CA ALA A 24 -27.90 6.95 25.49
C ALA A 24 -27.72 8.47 25.53
N ALA A 25 -27.65 9.13 24.37
CA ALA A 25 -27.51 10.58 24.27
C ALA A 25 -28.77 11.30 24.79
N ASP A 26 -29.97 10.85 24.42
CA ASP A 26 -31.26 11.43 24.88
C ASP A 26 -31.44 11.28 26.37
N LYS A 27 -31.07 10.14 26.95
CA LYS A 27 -31.08 9.92 28.39
C LYS A 27 -30.21 10.90 29.18
N LEU A 28 -29.08 11.28 28.60
CA LEU A 28 -28.15 12.25 29.18
C LEU A 28 -28.48 13.71 28.81
N GLY A 29 -29.47 13.93 27.95
CA GLY A 29 -29.83 15.27 27.46
C GLY A 29 -28.73 15.93 26.63
N LEU A 30 -27.92 15.14 25.89
CA LEU A 30 -26.82 15.60 25.09
C LEU A 30 -27.12 15.48 23.60
N GLU A 31 -26.79 16.50 22.80
CA GLU A 31 -26.85 16.43 21.34
C GLU A 31 -25.73 15.52 20.81
N CYS A 32 -26.09 14.69 19.83
CA CYS A 32 -25.23 13.65 19.31
C CYS A 32 -25.39 13.52 17.79
N TYR A 33 -24.25 13.44 17.08
CA TYR A 33 -24.21 13.40 15.64
C TYR A 33 -23.21 12.33 15.16
N VAL A 34 -23.59 11.56 14.14
CA VAL A 34 -22.61 10.83 13.35
C VAL A 34 -22.02 11.79 12.32
N VAL A 35 -20.69 11.72 12.11
CA VAL A 35 -19.96 12.75 11.37
C VAL A 35 -18.90 12.18 10.44
N GLY A 36 -18.39 13.02 9.55
CA GLY A 36 -17.18 12.79 8.79
C GLY A 36 -17.29 11.73 7.71
N GLY A 37 -16.29 10.85 7.66
CA GLY A 37 -16.14 9.86 6.59
C GLY A 37 -17.32 8.90 6.46
N TYR A 38 -17.94 8.52 7.59
CA TYR A 38 -19.12 7.65 7.57
C TYR A 38 -20.29 8.30 6.81
N VAL A 39 -20.58 9.58 7.09
CA VAL A 39 -21.67 10.30 6.43
C VAL A 39 -21.35 10.50 4.93
N ARG A 40 -20.13 10.94 4.62
CA ARG A 40 -19.67 11.04 3.24
C ARG A 40 -19.88 9.73 2.47
N ASP A 41 -19.51 8.62 3.06
CA ASP A 41 -19.55 7.30 2.43
C ASP A 41 -20.99 6.80 2.22
N LEU A 42 -21.97 7.26 3.02
CA LEU A 42 -23.40 7.02 2.75
C LEU A 42 -23.82 7.62 1.40
N PHE A 43 -23.41 8.87 1.12
CA PHE A 43 -23.70 9.54 -0.17
C PHE A 43 -22.95 8.87 -1.34
N LEU A 44 -21.73 8.39 -1.10
CA LEU A 44 -20.91 7.73 -2.12
C LEU A 44 -21.25 6.24 -2.32
N GLU A 45 -22.22 5.71 -1.53
CA GLU A 45 -22.60 4.30 -1.56
C GLU A 45 -21.41 3.36 -1.32
N ARG A 46 -20.50 3.78 -0.44
CA ARG A 46 -19.33 3.00 -0.03
C ARG A 46 -19.57 2.37 1.34
N PRO A 47 -19.18 1.10 1.53
CA PRO A 47 -19.27 0.50 2.87
C PRO A 47 -18.26 1.17 3.81
N SER A 48 -18.71 1.54 5.00
CA SER A 48 -17.88 2.04 6.08
C SER A 48 -18.26 1.39 7.39
N ASN A 49 -17.29 0.97 8.17
CA ASN A 49 -17.47 0.40 9.51
C ASN A 49 -16.92 1.33 10.60
N ASP A 50 -16.21 2.37 10.22
CA ASP A 50 -15.65 3.36 11.14
C ASP A 50 -16.69 4.45 11.40
N ILE A 51 -17.27 4.44 12.59
CA ILE A 51 -18.32 5.37 12.99
C ILE A 51 -17.73 6.38 13.95
N ASP A 52 -17.67 7.64 13.52
CA ASP A 52 -17.29 8.79 14.35
C ASP A 52 -18.54 9.50 14.85
N VAL A 53 -18.64 9.69 16.15
CA VAL A 53 -19.75 10.35 16.81
C VAL A 53 -19.26 11.55 17.59
N VAL A 54 -19.82 12.71 17.28
CA VAL A 54 -19.60 13.96 18.02
C VAL A 54 -20.75 14.17 18.98
N VAL A 55 -20.41 14.45 20.24
CA VAL A 55 -21.34 14.79 21.30
C VAL A 55 -21.12 16.24 21.71
N VAL A 56 -22.18 17.05 21.73
CA VAL A 56 -22.11 18.40 22.31
C VAL A 56 -22.15 18.25 23.83
N GLY A 57 -20.95 18.07 24.39
CA GLY A 57 -20.73 17.69 25.77
C GLY A 57 -19.70 16.55 25.87
N SER A 58 -19.86 15.67 26.85
CA SER A 58 -18.90 14.58 27.06
C SER A 58 -19.19 13.33 26.22
N GLY A 59 -18.34 13.08 25.22
CA GLY A 59 -18.40 11.82 24.45
C GLY A 59 -18.14 10.60 25.32
N ILE A 60 -17.31 10.72 26.36
CA ILE A 60 -17.05 9.63 27.32
C ILE A 60 -18.29 9.23 28.06
N GLN A 61 -19.14 10.19 28.44
CA GLN A 61 -20.42 9.88 29.16
C GLN A 61 -21.37 9.09 28.25
N VAL A 62 -21.55 9.49 27.02
CA VAL A 62 -22.41 8.76 26.05
C VAL A 62 -21.87 7.37 25.78
N ALA A 63 -20.55 7.23 25.57
CA ALA A 63 -19.92 5.92 25.39
C ALA A 63 -20.09 5.01 26.61
N SER A 64 -19.99 5.54 27.82
CA SER A 64 -20.17 4.81 29.08
C SER A 64 -21.61 4.35 29.25
N GLU A 65 -22.58 5.21 28.96
CA GLU A 65 -24.00 4.86 28.99
C GLU A 65 -24.36 3.78 27.96
N LEU A 66 -23.80 3.92 26.72
CA LEU A 66 -23.93 2.90 25.67
C LEU A 66 -23.38 1.55 26.13
N LYS A 67 -22.18 1.54 26.74
CA LYS A 67 -21.59 0.33 27.30
C LYS A 67 -22.42 -0.30 28.37
N ALA A 68 -23.04 0.49 29.25
CA ALA A 68 -23.93 -0.01 30.28
C ALA A 68 -25.14 -0.74 29.69
N VAL A 69 -25.74 -0.22 28.62
CA VAL A 69 -26.88 -0.83 27.92
C VAL A 69 -26.45 -2.10 27.17
N LEU A 70 -25.31 -2.09 26.46
CA LEU A 70 -24.84 -3.22 25.68
C LEU A 70 -24.24 -4.35 26.54
N GLY A 71 -23.87 -4.06 27.77
CA GLY A 71 -23.38 -5.02 28.75
C GLY A 71 -22.08 -5.70 28.33
N LYS A 72 -21.96 -7.00 28.61
CA LYS A 72 -20.74 -7.79 28.33
C LYS A 72 -20.42 -7.95 26.84
N LYS A 73 -21.37 -7.68 25.94
CA LYS A 73 -21.22 -7.82 24.49
C LYS A 73 -20.40 -6.68 23.86
N ALA A 74 -20.15 -5.61 24.62
CA ALA A 74 -19.37 -4.46 24.14
C ALA A 74 -18.09 -4.28 24.96
N HIS A 75 -17.05 -3.73 24.33
CA HIS A 75 -15.83 -3.31 24.98
C HIS A 75 -15.69 -1.79 24.90
N LEU A 76 -15.41 -1.15 26.05
CA LEU A 76 -15.20 0.30 26.15
C LEU A 76 -13.72 0.60 26.43
N SER A 77 -13.11 1.44 25.62
CA SER A 77 -11.80 2.04 25.85
C SER A 77 -11.97 3.56 26.04
N VAL A 78 -11.37 4.12 27.09
CA VAL A 78 -11.48 5.55 27.41
C VAL A 78 -10.11 6.20 27.35
N PHE A 79 -10.00 7.27 26.57
CA PHE A 79 -8.78 8.07 26.39
C PHE A 79 -8.96 9.45 27.02
N ARG A 80 -8.88 9.53 28.35
CA ARG A 80 -9.23 10.71 29.12
C ARG A 80 -8.42 11.97 28.72
N ASN A 81 -7.16 11.80 28.40
CA ASN A 81 -6.28 12.92 27.98
C ASN A 81 -6.73 13.57 26.67
N PHE A 82 -7.49 12.86 25.85
CA PHE A 82 -8.00 13.34 24.58
C PHE A 82 -9.52 13.62 24.60
N GLY A 83 -10.18 13.34 25.72
CA GLY A 83 -11.64 13.49 25.83
C GLY A 83 -12.41 12.55 24.90
N THR A 84 -11.83 11.40 24.50
CA THR A 84 -12.41 10.45 23.56
C THR A 84 -12.66 9.09 24.21
N ALA A 85 -13.60 8.35 23.66
CA ALA A 85 -13.86 6.96 24.03
C ALA A 85 -14.24 6.14 22.79
N GLN A 86 -13.96 4.85 22.84
CA GLN A 86 -14.22 3.91 21.76
C GLN A 86 -15.05 2.75 22.30
N VAL A 87 -16.13 2.41 21.60
CA VAL A 87 -16.97 1.25 21.90
C VAL A 87 -16.89 0.26 20.74
N LYS A 88 -16.42 -0.95 21.04
CA LYS A 88 -16.46 -2.09 20.10
C LYS A 88 -17.66 -2.97 20.42
N TYR A 89 -18.52 -3.17 19.43
CA TYR A 89 -19.70 -3.99 19.56
C TYR A 89 -19.92 -4.82 18.30
N LYS A 90 -19.91 -6.14 18.44
CA LYS A 90 -19.95 -7.07 17.29
C LYS A 90 -18.80 -6.75 16.32
N HIS A 91 -19.12 -6.41 15.07
CA HIS A 91 -18.17 -6.04 14.01
C HIS A 91 -18.06 -4.53 13.81
N THR A 92 -18.63 -3.73 14.72
CA THR A 92 -18.70 -2.28 14.61
C THR A 92 -17.84 -1.64 15.68
N GLU A 93 -17.11 -0.60 15.30
CA GLU A 93 -16.31 0.24 16.17
C GLU A 93 -16.84 1.67 16.09
N VAL A 94 -17.15 2.26 17.25
CA VAL A 94 -17.66 3.63 17.34
C VAL A 94 -16.71 4.45 18.18
N GLU A 95 -16.21 5.54 17.63
CA GLU A 95 -15.43 6.53 18.37
C GLU A 95 -16.32 7.70 18.79
N PHE A 96 -16.23 8.09 20.07
CA PHE A 96 -16.99 9.18 20.66
C PHE A 96 -16.03 10.32 21.02
N VAL A 97 -16.33 11.52 20.51
CA VAL A 97 -15.55 12.73 20.74
C VAL A 97 -16.50 13.83 21.20
N GLY A 98 -16.10 14.63 22.19
CA GLY A 98 -16.83 15.86 22.53
C GLY A 98 -16.64 16.91 21.43
N ALA A 99 -17.69 17.63 21.09
CA ALA A 99 -17.60 18.79 20.21
C ALA A 99 -16.62 19.79 20.80
N ARG A 100 -15.67 20.26 19.96
CA ARG A 100 -14.57 21.09 20.46
C ARG A 100 -14.21 22.21 19.51
N ARG A 101 -13.70 23.28 20.08
CA ARG A 101 -13.01 24.35 19.41
C ARG A 101 -11.51 24.18 19.57
N GLU A 102 -10.77 24.35 18.51
CA GLU A 102 -9.32 24.26 18.49
C GLU A 102 -8.69 25.60 18.15
N SER A 103 -7.61 25.95 18.85
CA SER A 103 -6.76 27.09 18.51
C SER A 103 -5.32 26.62 18.40
N TYR A 104 -4.61 27.12 17.39
CA TYR A 104 -3.27 26.68 17.01
C TYR A 104 -2.24 27.79 17.20
N SER A 105 -1.01 27.38 17.53
CA SER A 105 0.16 28.26 17.46
C SER A 105 0.95 27.99 16.18
N HIS A 106 1.61 29.01 15.65
CA HIS A 106 2.33 28.91 14.36
C HIS A 106 3.39 27.79 14.34
N ASP A 107 4.04 27.54 15.47
CA ASP A 107 5.17 26.60 15.56
C ASP A 107 4.76 25.16 15.95
N SER A 108 3.46 24.89 16.09
CA SER A 108 2.97 23.59 16.53
C SER A 108 1.65 23.23 15.86
N ARG A 109 1.52 21.99 15.44
CA ARG A 109 0.24 21.41 15.01
C ARG A 109 -0.64 20.94 16.16
N LYS A 110 -0.16 21.01 17.40
CA LYS A 110 -0.95 20.61 18.57
C LYS A 110 -1.85 21.75 19.00
N PRO A 111 -3.18 21.61 18.90
CA PRO A 111 -4.09 22.67 19.30
C PRO A 111 -4.22 22.78 20.81
N VAL A 112 -4.61 23.96 21.25
CA VAL A 112 -5.31 24.13 22.52
C VAL A 112 -6.79 23.82 22.26
N VAL A 113 -7.36 22.90 23.05
CA VAL A 113 -8.69 22.38 22.87
C VAL A 113 -9.60 22.87 23.96
N GLU A 114 -10.78 23.39 23.59
CA GLU A 114 -11.85 23.82 24.48
C GLU A 114 -13.15 23.15 24.06
N ASP A 115 -14.09 23.02 25.01
CA ASP A 115 -15.44 22.57 24.68
C ASP A 115 -16.10 23.53 23.69
N GLY A 116 -16.80 23.00 22.71
CA GLY A 116 -17.39 23.77 21.64
C GLY A 116 -18.78 23.28 21.24
N THR A 117 -19.36 23.97 20.28
CA THR A 117 -20.62 23.61 19.62
C THR A 117 -20.34 22.66 18.43
N LEU A 118 -21.43 22.11 17.83
CA LEU A 118 -21.31 21.37 16.56
C LEU A 118 -20.67 22.25 15.47
N GLU A 119 -21.04 23.53 15.38
CA GLU A 119 -20.47 24.48 14.44
C GLU A 119 -18.95 24.64 14.64
N ASP A 120 -18.48 24.79 15.87
CA ASP A 120 -17.06 24.82 16.19
C ASP A 120 -16.34 23.54 15.71
N ASP A 121 -16.97 22.38 15.92
CA ASP A 121 -16.40 21.10 15.48
C ASP A 121 -16.34 20.98 13.96
N GLN A 122 -17.37 21.41 13.24
CA GLN A 122 -17.40 21.42 11.77
C GLN A 122 -16.39 22.41 11.18
N ASN A 123 -16.26 23.59 11.78
CA ASN A 123 -15.31 24.62 11.35
C ASN A 123 -13.85 24.18 11.42
N ARG A 124 -13.47 23.34 12.38
CA ARG A 124 -12.09 22.86 12.56
C ARG A 124 -11.72 21.70 11.64
N ARG A 125 -12.66 21.11 10.90
CA ARG A 125 -12.41 19.97 10.03
C ARG A 125 -11.61 20.35 8.80
N ASP A 126 -11.02 19.34 8.17
CA ASP A 126 -10.12 19.54 7.03
C ASP A 126 -10.84 19.93 5.74
N PHE A 127 -11.93 19.21 5.39
CA PHE A 127 -12.63 19.40 4.11
C PHE A 127 -14.15 19.40 4.30
N THR A 128 -14.85 20.09 3.41
CA THR A 128 -16.32 20.20 3.42
C THR A 128 -17.00 18.83 3.40
N ILE A 129 -16.49 17.91 2.59
CA ILE A 129 -17.02 16.54 2.46
C ILE A 129 -16.83 15.68 3.73
N ASN A 130 -15.95 16.08 4.63
CA ASN A 130 -15.69 15.43 5.92
C ASN A 130 -16.30 16.22 7.08
N ALA A 131 -16.96 17.33 6.80
CA ALA A 131 -17.65 18.18 7.79
C ALA A 131 -19.16 17.94 7.84
N LEU A 132 -19.65 16.93 7.16
CA LEU A 132 -21.04 16.50 7.18
C LEU A 132 -21.38 15.87 8.53
N ALA A 133 -22.55 16.21 9.09
CA ALA A 133 -23.07 15.63 10.31
C ALA A 133 -24.53 15.23 10.14
N VAL A 134 -24.93 14.13 10.76
CA VAL A 134 -26.32 13.68 10.81
C VAL A 134 -26.75 13.47 12.27
N CYS A 135 -27.83 14.11 12.66
CA CYS A 135 -28.34 14.04 14.05
C CYS A 135 -28.80 12.63 14.41
N LEU A 136 -28.40 12.16 15.58
CA LEU A 136 -28.78 10.87 16.14
C LEU A 136 -29.81 10.98 17.24
N ASN A 137 -30.11 12.16 17.81
CA ASN A 137 -31.14 12.36 18.79
C ASN A 137 -32.53 12.03 18.21
N LYS A 138 -33.39 11.37 18.95
CA LYS A 138 -34.69 10.86 18.49
C LYS A 138 -35.53 11.94 17.81
N ALA A 139 -35.58 13.15 18.38
CA ALA A 139 -36.41 14.25 17.86
C ALA A 139 -36.02 14.73 16.46
N ARG A 140 -34.76 14.55 16.07
CA ARG A 140 -34.15 15.01 14.81
C ARG A 140 -33.36 13.93 14.09
N PHE A 141 -33.67 12.67 14.36
CA PHE A 141 -32.94 11.53 13.84
C PHE A 141 -32.92 11.51 12.31
N GLY A 142 -31.72 11.50 11.73
CA GLY A 142 -31.53 11.54 10.28
C GLY A 142 -31.38 12.92 9.68
N GLU A 143 -31.56 14.02 10.44
CA GLU A 143 -31.41 15.39 9.95
C GLU A 143 -29.94 15.68 9.60
N LEU A 144 -29.71 16.09 8.35
CA LEU A 144 -28.38 16.48 7.84
C LEU A 144 -28.04 17.91 8.27
N VAL A 145 -26.82 18.09 8.76
CA VAL A 145 -26.22 19.40 9.05
C VAL A 145 -24.99 19.59 8.15
N ASP A 146 -25.15 20.37 7.10
CA ASP A 146 -24.13 20.62 6.07
C ASP A 146 -23.97 22.13 5.85
N PRO A 147 -23.27 22.85 6.74
CA PRO A 147 -23.19 24.30 6.65
C PRO A 147 -22.28 24.81 5.52
N PHE A 148 -21.44 23.94 4.93
CA PHE A 148 -20.43 24.34 3.94
C PHE A 148 -20.74 23.85 2.52
N GLY A 149 -21.88 23.21 2.28
CA GLY A 149 -22.20 22.65 0.96
C GLY A 149 -21.35 21.43 0.62
N GLY A 150 -21.00 20.61 1.60
CA GLY A 150 -20.18 19.42 1.39
C GLY A 150 -20.84 18.38 0.49
N VAL A 151 -22.18 18.30 0.49
CA VAL A 151 -22.92 17.42 -0.44
C VAL A 151 -22.78 17.89 -1.88
N ASP A 152 -22.82 19.21 -2.14
CA ASP A 152 -22.57 19.76 -3.48
C ASP A 152 -21.14 19.47 -3.94
N ASP A 153 -20.16 19.64 -3.06
CA ASP A 153 -18.75 19.29 -3.35
C ASP A 153 -18.58 17.79 -3.64
N LEU A 154 -19.35 16.92 -2.99
CA LEU A 154 -19.37 15.48 -3.32
C LEU A 154 -19.92 15.23 -4.73
N TRP A 155 -21.00 15.93 -5.12
CA TRP A 155 -21.57 15.83 -6.47
C TRP A 155 -20.62 16.32 -7.54
N ASP A 156 -19.95 17.44 -7.28
CA ASP A 156 -19.01 18.05 -8.21
C ASP A 156 -17.64 17.36 -8.21
N GLY A 157 -17.40 16.47 -7.26
CA GLY A 157 -16.12 15.78 -7.13
C GLY A 157 -14.97 16.70 -6.73
N ILE A 158 -15.18 17.55 -5.73
CA ILE A 158 -14.26 18.61 -5.31
C ILE A 158 -13.80 18.40 -3.87
N ILE A 159 -12.51 18.59 -3.64
CA ILE A 159 -11.91 18.72 -2.31
C ILE A 159 -11.70 20.19 -2.02
N ARG A 160 -12.39 20.69 -1.00
CA ARG A 160 -12.38 22.08 -0.55
C ARG A 160 -12.35 22.16 0.96
N THR A 161 -11.62 23.14 1.51
CA THR A 161 -11.63 23.39 2.97
C THR A 161 -12.92 24.10 3.39
N PRO A 162 -13.45 23.85 4.62
CA PRO A 162 -14.64 24.54 5.13
C PRO A 162 -14.46 26.05 5.26
N LEU A 163 -13.30 26.46 5.74
CA LEU A 163 -12.91 27.86 5.94
C LEU A 163 -11.72 28.19 5.05
N ASP A 164 -11.06 29.33 5.33
CA ASP A 164 -9.87 29.77 4.63
C ASP A 164 -8.81 28.65 4.58
N PRO A 165 -8.41 28.21 3.38
CA PRO A 165 -7.46 27.12 3.23
C PRO A 165 -6.07 27.46 3.76
N ASP A 166 -5.62 28.72 3.70
CA ASP A 166 -4.34 29.12 4.27
C ASP A 166 -4.30 28.92 5.80
N VAL A 167 -5.40 29.27 6.49
CA VAL A 167 -5.53 29.01 7.93
C VAL A 167 -5.59 27.51 8.20
N THR A 168 -6.40 26.78 7.44
CA THR A 168 -6.58 25.32 7.61
C THR A 168 -5.26 24.58 7.48
N PHE A 169 -4.44 24.88 6.48
CA PHE A 169 -3.13 24.24 6.27
C PHE A 169 -2.04 24.76 7.18
N SER A 170 -2.10 26.04 7.58
CA SER A 170 -1.18 26.59 8.56
C SER A 170 -1.39 26.00 9.95
N ASP A 171 -2.62 25.78 10.35
CA ASP A 171 -2.99 25.21 11.64
C ASP A 171 -2.50 23.76 11.78
N ASP A 172 -2.80 22.92 10.83
CA ASP A 172 -2.29 21.54 10.75
C ASP A 172 -1.79 21.22 9.33
N PRO A 173 -0.49 21.37 9.08
CA PRO A 173 0.09 21.12 7.77
C PRO A 173 -0.08 19.70 7.24
N LEU A 174 -0.36 18.69 8.11
CA LEU A 174 -0.69 17.33 7.65
C LEU A 174 -1.94 17.31 6.77
N ARG A 175 -2.84 18.28 6.93
CA ARG A 175 -4.03 18.43 6.09
C ARG A 175 -3.71 18.63 4.62
N MET A 176 -2.52 19.15 4.30
CA MET A 176 -2.03 19.23 2.91
C MET A 176 -1.85 17.84 2.30
N MET A 177 -1.23 16.92 3.03
CA MET A 177 -1.10 15.52 2.60
C MET A 177 -2.46 14.83 2.51
N ARG A 178 -3.34 15.09 3.45
CA ARG A 178 -4.72 14.57 3.46
C ARG A 178 -5.52 15.09 2.27
N CYS A 179 -5.33 16.36 1.87
CA CYS A 179 -5.96 16.97 0.70
C CYS A 179 -5.66 16.16 -0.57
N VAL A 180 -4.38 15.94 -0.83
CA VAL A 180 -3.92 15.15 -1.98
C VAL A 180 -4.39 13.70 -1.87
N ARG A 181 -4.33 13.12 -0.68
CA ARG A 181 -4.81 11.74 -0.46
C ARG A 181 -6.29 11.59 -0.78
N PHE A 182 -7.16 12.45 -0.26
CA PHE A 182 -8.59 12.36 -0.54
C PHE A 182 -8.91 12.60 -2.03
N ALA A 183 -8.26 13.58 -2.65
CA ALA A 183 -8.38 13.82 -4.09
C ALA A 183 -8.02 12.58 -4.90
N THR A 184 -6.99 11.85 -4.50
CA THR A 184 -6.54 10.64 -5.18
C THR A 184 -7.46 9.45 -4.91
N GLN A 185 -7.83 9.22 -3.64
CA GLN A 185 -8.69 8.10 -3.23
C GLN A 185 -10.10 8.18 -3.81
N LEU A 186 -10.67 9.37 -3.84
CA LEU A 186 -12.03 9.62 -4.31
C LEU A 186 -12.07 9.91 -5.81
N ASN A 187 -10.92 10.10 -6.44
CA ASN A 187 -10.78 10.60 -7.81
C ASN A 187 -11.49 11.95 -8.01
N PHE A 188 -11.28 12.86 -7.05
CA PHE A 188 -11.81 14.22 -7.04
C PHE A 188 -10.75 15.22 -7.47
N PHE A 189 -11.19 16.41 -7.87
CA PHE A 189 -10.32 17.55 -8.11
C PHE A 189 -10.15 18.38 -6.83
N ILE A 190 -9.01 19.03 -6.70
CA ILE A 190 -8.81 20.00 -5.62
C ILE A 190 -9.29 21.35 -6.13
N ASP A 191 -10.13 22.04 -5.36
CA ASP A 191 -10.56 23.40 -5.62
C ASP A 191 -9.36 24.33 -5.86
N ASP A 192 -9.47 25.26 -6.81
CA ASP A 192 -8.33 26.08 -7.24
C ASP A 192 -7.73 26.90 -6.10
N GLU A 193 -8.56 27.56 -5.29
CA GLU A 193 -8.09 28.35 -4.15
C GLU A 193 -7.44 27.46 -3.09
N THR A 194 -8.00 26.29 -2.85
CA THR A 194 -7.43 25.28 -1.96
C THR A 194 -6.08 24.77 -2.48
N PHE A 195 -5.96 24.56 -3.80
CA PHE A 195 -4.70 24.14 -4.42
C PHE A 195 -3.61 25.22 -4.31
N GLU A 196 -3.95 26.47 -4.60
CA GLU A 196 -3.03 27.60 -4.44
C GLU A 196 -2.55 27.74 -2.97
N ALA A 197 -3.42 27.46 -2.01
CA ALA A 197 -3.03 27.44 -0.60
C ALA A 197 -2.07 26.30 -0.26
N LEU A 198 -2.17 25.13 -0.93
CA LEU A 198 -1.14 24.08 -0.81
C LEU A 198 0.24 24.60 -1.22
N GLU A 199 0.31 25.29 -2.37
CA GLU A 199 1.56 25.87 -2.86
C GLU A 199 2.15 26.88 -1.90
N ARG A 200 1.32 27.80 -1.36
CA ARG A 200 1.77 28.83 -0.42
C ARG A 200 2.25 28.27 0.90
N ASN A 201 1.67 27.15 1.37
CA ASN A 201 1.95 26.57 2.68
C ASN A 201 2.87 25.34 2.63
N ALA A 202 3.34 24.91 1.46
CA ALA A 202 4.10 23.67 1.28
C ALA A 202 5.29 23.51 2.24
N GLU A 203 6.04 24.60 2.48
CA GLU A 203 7.20 24.60 3.40
C GLU A 203 6.83 24.22 4.84
N ARG A 204 5.59 24.44 5.26
CA ARG A 204 5.13 24.10 6.60
C ARG A 204 5.06 22.60 6.86
N ILE A 205 5.10 21.75 5.81
CA ILE A 205 5.13 20.29 5.98
C ILE A 205 6.35 19.84 6.80
N LYS A 206 7.39 20.63 6.84
CA LYS A 206 8.62 20.34 7.58
C LYS A 206 8.44 20.22 9.10
N ILE A 207 7.35 20.77 9.66
CA ILE A 207 7.04 20.62 11.09
C ILE A 207 6.33 19.29 11.42
N ILE A 208 5.89 18.57 10.40
CA ILE A 208 5.18 17.29 10.55
C ILE A 208 6.20 16.16 10.71
N SER A 209 5.91 15.24 11.62
CA SER A 209 6.75 14.05 11.80
C SER A 209 6.74 13.15 10.55
N GLY A 210 7.89 12.53 10.28
CA GLY A 210 8.04 11.64 9.12
C GLY A 210 7.04 10.49 9.11
N GLU A 211 6.70 9.95 10.29
CA GLU A 211 5.74 8.86 10.45
C GLU A 211 4.32 9.26 9.98
N ARG A 212 3.92 10.49 10.23
CA ARG A 212 2.61 10.99 9.77
C ARG A 212 2.58 11.23 8.26
N ILE A 213 3.67 11.72 7.71
CA ILE A 213 3.84 11.89 6.26
C ILE A 213 3.83 10.51 5.58
N GLU A 214 4.53 9.54 6.14
CA GLU A 214 4.60 8.16 5.65
C GLU A 214 3.22 7.49 5.60
N GLU A 215 2.43 7.62 6.68
CA GLU A 215 1.06 7.08 6.72
C GLU A 215 0.20 7.61 5.56
N GLU A 216 0.21 8.92 5.30
CA GLU A 216 -0.57 9.53 4.22
C GLU A 216 -0.02 9.15 2.83
N LEU A 217 1.31 9.10 2.69
CA LEU A 217 1.97 8.72 1.44
C LEU A 217 1.66 7.26 1.07
N ASN A 218 1.67 6.35 2.03
CA ASN A 218 1.31 4.96 1.82
C ASN A 218 -0.18 4.80 1.44
N LYS A 219 -1.06 5.61 2.01
CA LYS A 219 -2.48 5.64 1.60
C LYS A 219 -2.65 6.11 0.16
N ILE A 220 -1.88 7.10 -0.29
CA ILE A 220 -1.84 7.52 -1.70
C ILE A 220 -1.33 6.38 -2.57
N MET A 221 -0.24 5.74 -2.17
CA MET A 221 0.38 4.61 -2.88
C MET A 221 -0.60 3.44 -3.09
N MET A 222 -1.52 3.21 -2.15
CA MET A 222 -2.50 2.11 -2.20
C MET A 222 -3.76 2.43 -2.99
N THR A 223 -3.88 3.63 -3.56
CA THR A 223 -5.01 3.96 -4.46
C THR A 223 -4.89 3.24 -5.81
N PRO A 224 -5.98 3.14 -6.60
CA PRO A 224 -5.93 2.55 -7.93
C PRO A 224 -5.05 3.30 -8.94
N THR A 225 -4.93 4.62 -8.79
CA THR A 225 -4.17 5.50 -9.70
C THR A 225 -3.33 6.49 -8.88
N PRO A 226 -2.26 6.02 -8.21
CA PRO A 226 -1.44 6.85 -7.33
C PRO A 226 -0.69 7.96 -8.07
N SER A 227 -0.48 7.84 -9.39
CA SER A 227 0.17 8.87 -10.21
C SER A 227 -0.51 10.23 -10.06
N LYS A 228 -1.84 10.27 -9.96
CA LYS A 228 -2.60 11.49 -9.73
C LYS A 228 -2.13 12.21 -8.46
N GLY A 229 -2.00 11.48 -7.37
CA GLY A 229 -1.53 12.03 -6.10
C GLY A 229 -0.09 12.54 -6.18
N PHE A 230 0.81 11.79 -6.82
CA PHE A 230 2.20 12.23 -7.00
C PHE A 230 2.33 13.44 -7.90
N ILE A 231 1.50 13.58 -8.93
CA ILE A 231 1.44 14.77 -9.78
C ILE A 231 0.98 15.98 -8.98
N ASP A 232 -0.06 15.84 -8.16
CA ASP A 232 -0.55 16.93 -7.31
C ASP A 232 0.49 17.34 -6.26
N LEU A 233 1.15 16.38 -5.59
CA LEU A 233 2.27 16.63 -4.68
C LEU A 233 3.43 17.36 -5.37
N TYR A 234 3.74 16.99 -6.63
CA TYR A 234 4.77 17.64 -7.42
C TYR A 234 4.39 19.09 -7.77
N ARG A 235 3.17 19.29 -8.29
CA ARG A 235 2.67 20.61 -8.72
C ARG A 235 2.59 21.61 -7.57
N CYS A 236 2.19 21.17 -6.38
CA CYS A 236 2.06 22.06 -5.22
C CYS A 236 3.38 22.25 -4.43
N GLY A 237 4.47 21.61 -4.83
CA GLY A 237 5.77 21.78 -4.18
C GLY A 237 6.03 20.86 -2.99
N LEU A 238 5.08 20.04 -2.55
CA LEU A 238 5.26 19.10 -1.44
C LEU A 238 6.24 17.97 -1.79
N LEU A 239 6.22 17.47 -3.02
CA LEU A 239 7.09 16.37 -3.43
C LEU A 239 8.57 16.75 -3.41
N GLN A 240 8.91 18.00 -3.72
CA GLN A 240 10.25 18.56 -3.66
C GLN A 240 10.86 18.48 -2.26
N ILE A 241 10.02 18.55 -1.24
CA ILE A 241 10.42 18.49 0.16
C ILE A 241 10.46 17.03 0.64
N ILE A 242 9.43 16.24 0.28
CA ILE A 242 9.24 14.89 0.79
C ILE A 242 10.12 13.87 0.07
N LEU A 243 10.16 13.90 -1.26
CA LEU A 243 10.88 12.93 -2.10
C LEU A 243 11.59 13.62 -3.27
N PRO A 244 12.62 14.45 -2.98
CA PRO A 244 13.34 15.21 -4.00
C PRO A 244 14.04 14.34 -5.04
N GLU A 245 14.38 13.08 -4.70
CA GLU A 245 15.00 12.14 -5.63
C GLU A 245 14.07 11.78 -6.79
N LEU A 246 12.76 11.71 -6.54
CA LEU A 246 11.77 11.48 -7.59
C LEU A 246 11.63 12.71 -8.49
N VAL A 247 11.61 13.91 -7.89
CA VAL A 247 11.56 15.19 -8.61
C VAL A 247 12.79 15.36 -9.51
N ALA A 248 13.96 14.90 -9.09
CA ALA A 248 15.19 14.95 -9.86
C ALA A 248 15.12 14.18 -11.20
N LEU A 249 14.13 13.32 -11.37
CA LEU A 249 13.86 12.61 -12.62
C LEU A 249 13.13 13.46 -13.67
N ASP A 250 12.54 14.60 -13.27
CA ASP A 250 11.82 15.52 -14.17
C ASP A 250 12.79 16.47 -14.88
N VAL A 251 13.73 15.92 -15.62
CA VAL A 251 14.68 16.67 -16.44
C VAL A 251 14.79 16.00 -17.81
N VAL A 252 14.42 16.73 -18.86
CA VAL A 252 14.62 16.31 -20.25
C VAL A 252 15.61 17.24 -20.90
N GLU A 253 16.75 16.69 -21.32
CA GLU A 253 17.77 17.43 -22.07
C GLU A 253 17.82 16.95 -23.52
N THR A 254 17.95 17.90 -24.43
CA THR A 254 18.15 17.61 -25.84
C THR A 254 19.57 17.99 -26.23
N ARG A 255 20.30 17.04 -26.85
CA ARG A 255 21.63 17.26 -27.38
C ARG A 255 21.73 16.62 -28.75
N ASN A 256 22.25 17.37 -29.74
CA ASN A 256 22.37 16.92 -31.13
C ASN A 256 21.05 16.33 -31.69
N GLY A 257 19.91 16.96 -31.39
CA GLY A 257 18.57 16.49 -31.79
C GLY A 257 18.06 15.23 -31.12
N ARG A 258 18.77 14.68 -30.12
CA ARG A 258 18.39 13.52 -29.36
C ARG A 258 17.99 13.92 -27.94
N ALA A 259 16.72 13.66 -27.58
CA ALA A 259 16.20 13.80 -26.22
C ALA A 259 16.01 12.43 -25.57
N HIS A 260 16.10 12.36 -24.25
CA HIS A 260 15.67 11.17 -23.53
C HIS A 260 14.21 11.32 -23.07
N LYS A 261 13.57 10.20 -22.70
CA LYS A 261 12.25 10.15 -22.11
C LYS A 261 12.26 10.89 -20.75
N ASN A 262 11.15 11.57 -20.41
CA ASN A 262 10.99 12.09 -19.06
C ASN A 262 10.82 10.94 -18.08
N ASN A 263 11.82 10.74 -17.22
CA ASN A 263 11.86 9.62 -16.30
C ASN A 263 10.87 9.76 -15.13
N PHE A 264 10.49 10.98 -14.76
CA PHE A 264 9.48 11.22 -13.71
C PHE A 264 8.10 10.68 -14.15
N TYR A 265 7.59 11.14 -15.29
CA TYR A 265 6.29 10.68 -15.80
C TYR A 265 6.30 9.21 -16.20
N HIS A 266 7.44 8.72 -16.70
CA HIS A 266 7.62 7.29 -16.94
C HIS A 266 7.47 6.47 -15.66
N THR A 267 8.11 6.88 -14.58
CA THR A 267 8.04 6.19 -13.28
C THR A 267 6.60 6.16 -12.75
N LEU A 268 5.85 7.24 -12.91
CA LEU A 268 4.44 7.29 -12.51
C LEU A 268 3.55 6.36 -13.37
N GLU A 269 3.83 6.27 -14.68
CA GLU A 269 3.15 5.32 -15.57
C GLU A 269 3.43 3.86 -15.16
N VAL A 270 4.67 3.53 -14.82
CA VAL A 270 5.05 2.21 -14.29
C VAL A 270 4.33 1.90 -12.99
N LEU A 271 4.24 2.89 -12.09
CA LEU A 271 3.50 2.75 -10.84
C LEU A 271 2.02 2.44 -11.07
N ASP A 272 1.35 3.16 -11.96
CA ASP A 272 -0.06 2.89 -12.29
C ASP A 272 -0.24 1.53 -12.97
N ASN A 273 0.72 1.13 -13.81
CA ASN A 273 0.68 -0.18 -14.45
C ASN A 273 0.75 -1.31 -13.43
N ILE A 274 1.66 -1.22 -12.46
CA ILE A 274 1.83 -2.27 -11.46
C ILE A 274 0.63 -2.36 -10.51
N CYS A 275 -0.05 -1.25 -10.23
CA CYS A 275 -1.24 -1.22 -9.38
C CYS A 275 -2.39 -2.08 -9.91
N LYS A 276 -2.41 -2.39 -11.20
CA LYS A 276 -3.40 -3.29 -11.84
C LYS A 276 -3.14 -4.77 -11.53
N HIS A 277 -1.98 -5.11 -11.01
CA HIS A 277 -1.51 -6.48 -10.83
C HIS A 277 -1.17 -6.85 -9.40
N THR A 278 -1.08 -5.87 -8.49
CA THR A 278 -0.69 -6.14 -7.11
C THR A 278 -1.26 -5.13 -6.12
N ASP A 279 -1.60 -5.64 -4.93
CA ASP A 279 -1.90 -4.85 -3.73
C ASP A 279 -0.72 -4.84 -2.73
N ASN A 280 0.43 -5.39 -3.12
CA ASN A 280 1.64 -5.36 -2.31
C ASN A 280 2.23 -3.94 -2.31
N LEU A 281 2.11 -3.25 -1.18
CA LEU A 281 2.64 -1.89 -0.99
C LEU A 281 4.14 -1.80 -1.34
N TRP A 282 4.92 -2.81 -0.99
CA TRP A 282 6.38 -2.78 -1.18
C TRP A 282 6.78 -3.00 -2.62
N LEU A 283 5.98 -3.74 -3.39
CA LEU A 283 6.17 -3.84 -4.84
C LEU A 283 5.79 -2.53 -5.54
N ARG A 284 4.77 -1.81 -5.06
CA ARG A 284 4.44 -0.46 -5.55
C ARG A 284 5.56 0.54 -5.22
N TRP A 285 6.16 0.48 -4.01
CA TRP A 285 7.36 1.25 -3.69
C TRP A 285 8.54 0.90 -4.59
N SER A 286 8.72 -0.38 -4.93
CA SER A 286 9.77 -0.79 -5.87
C SER A 286 9.55 -0.17 -7.25
N ALA A 287 8.32 -0.12 -7.73
CA ALA A 287 7.99 0.56 -8.98
C ALA A 287 8.26 2.07 -8.93
N LEU A 288 7.94 2.73 -7.82
CA LEU A 288 8.22 4.17 -7.65
C LEU A 288 9.72 4.47 -7.62
N LEU A 289 10.54 3.56 -7.10
CA LEU A 289 11.98 3.79 -6.88
C LEU A 289 12.88 3.08 -7.91
N HIS A 290 12.35 2.26 -8.84
CA HIS A 290 13.18 1.43 -9.74
C HIS A 290 14.19 2.25 -10.53
N ASP A 291 13.82 3.41 -11.00
CA ASP A 291 14.61 4.30 -11.82
C ASP A 291 15.26 5.48 -11.07
N VAL A 292 15.12 5.55 -9.75
CA VAL A 292 15.57 6.70 -8.94
C VAL A 292 17.07 7.02 -9.12
N GLY A 293 17.88 6.05 -9.47
CA GLY A 293 19.29 6.21 -9.74
C GLY A 293 19.62 6.93 -11.06
N LYS A 294 18.67 7.05 -11.99
CA LYS A 294 18.91 7.62 -13.33
C LYS A 294 19.41 9.06 -13.28
N ALA A 295 18.91 9.88 -12.37
CA ALA A 295 19.37 11.27 -12.25
C ALA A 295 20.88 11.38 -11.95
N LYS A 296 21.42 10.47 -11.14
CA LYS A 296 22.85 10.41 -10.80
C LYS A 296 23.72 9.74 -11.87
N CYS A 297 23.13 8.88 -12.70
CA CYS A 297 23.85 8.07 -13.70
C CYS A 297 23.79 8.63 -15.12
N LYS A 298 23.07 9.73 -15.33
CA LYS A 298 22.90 10.36 -16.64
C LYS A 298 24.23 10.79 -17.24
N ARG A 299 24.55 10.31 -18.45
CA ARG A 299 25.75 10.65 -19.21
C ARG A 299 25.42 10.78 -20.69
N TRP A 300 26.20 11.59 -21.39
CA TRP A 300 26.11 11.69 -22.83
C TRP A 300 27.21 10.85 -23.47
N ASP A 301 26.82 9.97 -24.36
CA ASP A 301 27.69 9.22 -25.26
C ASP A 301 27.53 9.72 -26.70
N SER A 302 28.63 9.89 -27.45
CA SER A 302 28.57 10.44 -28.79
C SER A 302 27.87 9.55 -29.81
N VAL A 303 27.83 8.24 -29.57
CA VAL A 303 27.23 7.24 -30.45
C VAL A 303 25.81 6.85 -29.93
N ALA A 304 25.73 6.45 -28.67
CA ALA A 304 24.48 5.96 -28.07
C ALA A 304 23.50 7.08 -27.66
N GLY A 305 24.00 8.33 -27.50
CA GLY A 305 23.22 9.44 -27.00
C GLY A 305 23.16 9.45 -25.46
N TRP A 306 22.00 9.72 -24.88
CA TRP A 306 21.81 9.70 -23.44
C TRP A 306 21.84 8.27 -22.89
N THR A 307 22.69 8.02 -21.88
CA THR A 307 22.83 6.73 -21.21
C THR A 307 22.66 6.86 -19.70
N PHE A 308 22.24 5.76 -19.06
CA PHE A 308 21.95 5.68 -17.61
C PHE A 308 22.56 4.41 -17.01
N HIS A 309 23.77 4.05 -17.39
CA HIS A 309 24.42 2.81 -16.95
C HIS A 309 24.51 2.72 -15.44
N ASN A 310 24.27 1.52 -14.89
CA ASN A 310 24.31 1.20 -13.47
C ASN A 310 23.29 1.95 -12.59
N HIS A 311 22.23 2.54 -13.18
CA HIS A 311 21.20 3.25 -12.40
C HIS A 311 20.48 2.34 -11.41
N ASN A 312 20.31 1.06 -11.73
CA ASN A 312 19.74 0.04 -10.84
C ASN A 312 20.59 -0.13 -9.57
N TYR A 313 21.89 -0.29 -9.70
CA TYR A 313 22.81 -0.41 -8.57
C TYR A 313 22.87 0.87 -7.73
N VAL A 314 22.96 2.03 -8.38
CA VAL A 314 22.95 3.33 -7.69
C VAL A 314 21.62 3.56 -7.00
N GLY A 315 20.49 3.26 -7.67
CA GLY A 315 19.16 3.33 -7.09
C GLY A 315 19.00 2.44 -5.87
N ALA A 316 19.46 1.19 -5.95
CA ALA A 316 19.43 0.26 -4.83
C ALA A 316 20.19 0.79 -3.60
N LYS A 317 21.31 1.49 -3.80
CA LYS A 317 22.04 2.16 -2.70
C LYS A 317 21.32 3.37 -2.13
N MET A 318 20.44 4.01 -2.89
CA MET A 318 19.63 5.14 -2.43
C MET A 318 18.44 4.69 -1.56
N VAL A 319 17.92 3.48 -1.76
CA VAL A 319 16.74 2.97 -1.06
C VAL A 319 16.86 3.06 0.46
N PRO A 320 17.92 2.60 1.15
CA PRO A 320 18.02 2.68 2.60
C PRO A 320 18.00 4.12 3.15
N GLU A 321 18.57 5.07 2.41
CA GLU A 321 18.58 6.49 2.80
C GLU A 321 17.19 7.11 2.68
N ILE A 322 16.50 6.84 1.56
CA ILE A 322 15.12 7.28 1.34
C ILE A 322 14.19 6.72 2.42
N PHE A 323 14.27 5.41 2.70
CA PHE A 323 13.44 4.74 3.71
C PHE A 323 13.66 5.33 5.10
N ARG A 324 14.91 5.57 5.49
CA ARG A 324 15.24 6.16 6.79
C ARG A 324 14.66 7.58 6.92
N ARG A 325 14.82 8.41 5.89
CA ARG A 325 14.31 9.78 5.89
C ARG A 325 12.79 9.82 5.93
N LEU A 326 12.10 8.98 5.18
CA LEU A 326 10.65 8.86 5.15
C LEU A 326 10.07 8.07 6.33
N LYS A 327 10.90 7.54 7.22
CA LYS A 327 10.45 6.68 8.33
C LYS A 327 9.77 5.38 7.92
N LEU A 328 10.04 4.91 6.71
CA LEU A 328 9.62 3.61 6.24
C LEU A 328 10.36 2.48 7.01
N PRO A 329 9.80 1.26 7.08
CA PRO A 329 10.42 0.15 7.80
C PRO A 329 11.81 -0.20 7.27
N MET A 330 12.82 -0.30 8.16
CA MET A 330 14.22 -0.61 7.84
C MET A 330 14.53 -2.12 7.90
N ASP A 331 13.54 -2.97 7.87
CA ASP A 331 13.59 -4.43 8.00
C ASP A 331 13.67 -5.18 6.65
N SER A 332 13.08 -6.35 6.57
CA SER A 332 12.98 -7.16 5.34
C SER A 332 12.28 -6.43 4.19
N LYS A 333 11.37 -5.51 4.50
CA LYS A 333 10.62 -4.72 3.51
C LYS A 333 11.55 -3.78 2.75
N MET A 334 12.44 -3.07 3.45
CA MET A 334 13.47 -2.24 2.82
C MET A 334 14.41 -3.08 1.95
N LYS A 335 14.87 -4.24 2.46
CA LYS A 335 15.74 -5.15 1.70
C LYS A 335 15.04 -5.71 0.45
N TYR A 336 13.74 -5.98 0.56
CA TYR A 336 12.92 -6.41 -0.57
C TYR A 336 12.90 -5.33 -1.67
N VAL A 337 12.56 -4.09 -1.33
CA VAL A 337 12.54 -2.98 -2.29
C VAL A 337 13.92 -2.75 -2.89
N GLN A 338 14.98 -2.75 -2.08
CA GLN A 338 16.36 -2.60 -2.53
C GLN A 338 16.74 -3.69 -3.54
N LYS A 339 16.38 -4.95 -3.29
CA LYS A 339 16.61 -6.08 -4.20
C LYS A 339 15.84 -5.94 -5.51
N GLN A 340 14.57 -5.55 -5.46
CA GLN A 340 13.76 -5.33 -6.65
C GLN A 340 14.37 -4.23 -7.53
N VAL A 341 14.79 -3.12 -6.94
CA VAL A 341 15.44 -2.00 -7.65
C VAL A 341 16.76 -2.45 -8.28
N ASP A 342 17.58 -3.23 -7.57
CA ASP A 342 18.86 -3.71 -8.09
C ASP A 342 18.69 -4.67 -9.28
N LEU A 343 17.69 -5.54 -9.20
CA LEU A 343 17.52 -6.62 -10.18
C LEU A 343 16.62 -6.27 -11.37
N HIS A 344 15.87 -5.15 -11.35
CA HIS A 344 14.82 -4.88 -12.33
C HIS A 344 15.29 -4.88 -13.80
N MET A 345 16.56 -4.59 -14.06
CA MET A 345 17.11 -4.62 -15.43
C MET A 345 17.42 -6.04 -15.92
N ARG A 346 17.64 -7.01 -15.04
CA ARG A 346 18.10 -8.36 -15.45
C ARG A 346 17.09 -9.13 -16.28
N PRO A 347 15.79 -9.21 -15.94
CA PRO A 347 14.81 -9.87 -16.78
C PRO A 347 14.70 -9.26 -18.19
N ILE A 348 14.88 -7.93 -18.29
CA ILE A 348 14.82 -7.19 -19.55
C ILE A 348 15.98 -7.65 -20.46
N VAL A 349 17.21 -7.68 -19.94
CA VAL A 349 18.41 -8.12 -20.68
C VAL A 349 18.30 -9.58 -21.11
N ILE A 350 17.83 -10.46 -20.21
CA ILE A 350 17.62 -11.89 -20.53
C ILE A 350 16.56 -12.06 -21.62
N ALA A 351 15.53 -11.22 -21.66
CA ALA A 351 14.46 -11.27 -22.66
C ALA A 351 14.89 -10.76 -24.03
N ASP A 352 15.87 -9.86 -24.09
CA ASP A 352 16.40 -9.31 -25.37
C ASP A 352 17.45 -10.21 -26.04
N GLU A 353 18.10 -11.10 -25.28
CA GLU A 353 19.11 -12.03 -25.77
C GLU A 353 18.55 -13.45 -25.93
N GLU A 354 19.39 -14.37 -26.46
CA GLU A 354 19.04 -15.79 -26.42
C GLU A 354 19.01 -16.27 -24.97
N VAL A 355 17.81 -16.64 -24.50
CA VAL A 355 17.56 -16.97 -23.09
C VAL A 355 18.22 -18.29 -22.73
N THR A 356 19.39 -18.24 -22.07
CA THR A 356 20.11 -19.42 -21.60
C THR A 356 19.64 -19.90 -20.22
N ASP A 357 19.70 -21.22 -19.99
CA ASP A 357 19.37 -21.82 -18.68
C ASP A 357 20.28 -21.27 -17.56
N SER A 358 21.54 -20.96 -17.86
CA SER A 358 22.49 -20.38 -16.91
C SER A 358 22.09 -18.99 -16.46
N ALA A 359 21.67 -18.12 -17.37
CA ALA A 359 21.21 -16.77 -17.06
C ALA A 359 19.96 -16.80 -16.19
N VAL A 360 19.01 -17.68 -16.54
CA VAL A 360 17.75 -17.86 -15.79
C VAL A 360 18.01 -18.43 -14.38
N ARG A 361 18.95 -19.37 -14.22
CA ARG A 361 19.33 -19.90 -12.90
C ARG A 361 19.95 -18.84 -11.99
N ARG A 362 20.83 -17.99 -12.55
CA ARG A 362 21.41 -16.87 -11.80
C ARG A 362 20.32 -15.91 -11.34
N LEU A 363 19.38 -15.57 -12.22
CA LEU A 363 18.25 -14.73 -11.85
C LEU A 363 17.40 -15.35 -10.74
N LEU A 364 17.08 -16.65 -10.83
CA LEU A 364 16.36 -17.39 -9.79
C LEU A 364 17.10 -17.37 -8.46
N ASN A 365 18.42 -17.59 -8.49
CA ASN A 365 19.23 -17.60 -7.28
C ASN A 365 19.25 -16.22 -6.60
N ASP A 366 19.37 -15.15 -7.36
CA ASP A 366 19.50 -13.79 -6.83
C ASP A 366 18.14 -13.21 -6.39
N ALA A 367 17.07 -13.48 -7.13
CA ALA A 367 15.72 -13.02 -6.80
C ALA A 367 15.06 -13.90 -5.72
N GLY A 368 15.36 -15.20 -5.70
CA GLY A 368 14.77 -16.15 -4.76
C GLY A 368 13.26 -16.25 -4.91
N GLU A 369 12.55 -16.17 -3.78
CA GLU A 369 11.08 -16.23 -3.73
C GLU A 369 10.40 -15.00 -4.38
N ASP A 370 11.12 -13.87 -4.50
CA ASP A 370 10.58 -12.61 -5.04
C ASP A 370 10.63 -12.54 -6.57
N ILE A 371 10.94 -13.63 -7.26
CA ILE A 371 11.10 -13.66 -8.72
C ILE A 371 9.82 -13.27 -9.47
N ASP A 372 8.66 -13.69 -8.99
CA ASP A 372 7.38 -13.39 -9.64
C ASP A 372 7.04 -11.90 -9.52
N ASP A 373 7.34 -11.29 -8.38
CA ASP A 373 7.21 -9.84 -8.16
C ASP A 373 8.17 -9.06 -9.05
N LEU A 374 9.43 -9.53 -9.19
CA LEU A 374 10.40 -8.93 -10.07
C LEU A 374 9.95 -8.95 -11.54
N MET A 375 9.41 -10.06 -12.00
CA MET A 375 8.86 -10.18 -13.34
C MET A 375 7.67 -9.24 -13.56
N THR A 376 6.79 -9.10 -12.56
CA THR A 376 5.66 -8.18 -12.59
C THR A 376 6.13 -6.72 -12.68
N LEU A 377 7.16 -6.34 -11.92
CA LEU A 377 7.78 -5.02 -12.00
C LEU A 377 8.33 -4.73 -13.41
N CYS A 378 9.06 -5.68 -13.98
CA CYS A 378 9.64 -5.54 -15.32
C CYS A 378 8.57 -5.44 -16.42
N GLU A 379 7.49 -6.19 -16.31
CA GLU A 379 6.35 -6.09 -17.24
C GLU A 379 5.66 -4.73 -17.13
N ALA A 380 5.50 -4.18 -15.92
CA ALA A 380 4.95 -2.86 -15.69
C ALA A 380 5.81 -1.73 -16.28
N ASP A 381 7.13 -1.93 -16.35
CA ASP A 381 8.09 -0.98 -16.93
C ASP A 381 7.99 -0.87 -18.45
N ILE A 382 7.29 -1.78 -19.13
CA ILE A 382 7.07 -1.73 -20.57
C ILE A 382 6.00 -0.67 -20.90
N THR A 383 6.44 0.54 -21.16
CA THR A 383 5.57 1.71 -21.43
C THR A 383 5.63 2.19 -22.89
N SER A 384 6.11 1.35 -23.83
CA SER A 384 6.20 1.72 -25.25
C SER A 384 4.82 2.02 -25.84
N LYS A 385 4.71 3.16 -26.51
CA LYS A 385 3.52 3.52 -27.30
C LYS A 385 3.41 2.71 -28.60
N ASN A 386 4.48 2.08 -29.04
CA ASN A 386 4.48 1.20 -30.21
C ASN A 386 3.92 -0.17 -29.80
N VAL A 387 2.70 -0.46 -30.25
CA VAL A 387 1.95 -1.68 -29.91
C VAL A 387 2.71 -2.95 -30.29
N ALA A 388 3.32 -3.00 -31.48
CA ALA A 388 4.07 -4.16 -31.93
C ALA A 388 5.32 -4.41 -31.08
N ARG A 389 6.05 -3.34 -30.72
CA ARG A 389 7.22 -3.42 -29.85
C ARG A 389 6.82 -3.86 -28.45
N LYS A 390 5.73 -3.30 -27.91
CA LYS A 390 5.20 -3.67 -26.60
C LYS A 390 4.81 -5.15 -26.55
N GLN A 391 4.11 -5.62 -27.59
CA GLN A 391 3.69 -7.03 -27.69
C GLN A 391 4.89 -7.96 -27.74
N ARG A 392 5.91 -7.64 -28.53
CA ARG A 392 7.16 -8.43 -28.62
C ARG A 392 7.84 -8.56 -27.24
N PHE A 393 7.95 -7.48 -26.49
CA PHE A 393 8.52 -7.53 -25.14
C PHE A 393 7.68 -8.42 -24.20
N LEU A 394 6.38 -8.28 -24.22
CA LEU A 394 5.49 -9.13 -23.41
C LEU A 394 5.61 -10.61 -23.77
N ASP A 395 5.75 -10.94 -25.05
CA ASP A 395 5.95 -12.32 -25.49
C ASP A 395 7.32 -12.87 -25.04
N ASN A 396 8.35 -12.06 -25.09
CA ASN A 396 9.66 -12.42 -24.56
C ASN A 396 9.61 -12.68 -23.04
N PHE A 397 8.91 -11.85 -22.28
CA PHE A 397 8.71 -12.06 -20.84
C PHE A 397 7.92 -13.33 -20.55
N ARG A 398 6.90 -13.67 -21.33
CA ARG A 398 6.20 -14.95 -21.21
C ARG A 398 7.15 -16.13 -21.41
N SER A 399 8.07 -16.04 -22.37
CA SER A 399 9.09 -17.06 -22.57
C SER A 399 10.04 -17.19 -21.39
N VAL A 400 10.46 -16.07 -20.78
CA VAL A 400 11.28 -16.07 -19.56
C VAL A 400 10.50 -16.70 -18.40
N ARG A 401 9.23 -16.34 -18.17
CA ARG A 401 8.38 -16.95 -17.13
C ARG A 401 8.23 -18.45 -17.31
N LYS A 402 8.02 -18.91 -18.56
CA LYS A 402 7.94 -20.34 -18.86
C LYS A 402 9.24 -21.07 -18.51
N LYS A 403 10.38 -20.54 -18.92
CA LYS A 403 11.70 -21.10 -18.56
C LYS A 403 11.97 -21.11 -17.06
N LEU A 404 11.56 -20.07 -16.34
CA LEU A 404 11.65 -20.00 -14.87
C LEU A 404 10.86 -21.14 -14.24
N LYS A 405 9.64 -21.39 -14.71
CA LYS A 405 8.78 -22.49 -14.22
C LYS A 405 9.40 -23.85 -14.52
N ASP A 406 9.81 -24.07 -15.76
CA ASP A 406 10.41 -25.33 -16.21
C ASP A 406 11.71 -25.66 -15.43
N LEU A 407 12.53 -24.62 -15.12
CA LEU A 407 13.73 -24.79 -14.30
C LEU A 407 13.41 -25.08 -12.84
N LYS A 408 12.47 -24.38 -12.23
CA LYS A 408 12.02 -24.67 -10.86
C LYS A 408 11.54 -26.12 -10.75
N GLU A 409 10.76 -26.62 -11.72
CA GLU A 409 10.27 -27.99 -11.71
C GLU A 409 11.39 -29.02 -11.93
N ARG A 410 12.37 -28.75 -12.80
CA ARG A 410 13.53 -29.63 -13.03
C ARG A 410 14.46 -29.66 -11.81
N ASP A 411 14.77 -28.52 -11.24
CA ASP A 411 15.64 -28.44 -10.07
C ASP A 411 14.95 -29.02 -8.84
N TYR A 412 13.64 -28.84 -8.66
CA TYR A 412 12.86 -29.53 -7.64
C TYR A 412 12.93 -31.05 -7.81
N LYS A 413 12.70 -31.59 -9.01
CA LYS A 413 12.85 -33.02 -9.31
C LYS A 413 14.28 -33.52 -9.07
N ARG A 414 15.30 -32.70 -9.29
CA ARG A 414 16.71 -33.04 -9.04
C ARG A 414 17.03 -33.05 -7.55
N LEU A 415 16.50 -32.11 -6.77
CA LEU A 415 16.62 -32.09 -5.30
C LEU A 415 15.89 -33.24 -4.63
N LEU A 416 14.83 -33.76 -5.28
CA LEU A 416 14.11 -34.95 -4.84
C LEU A 416 14.78 -36.28 -5.28
N GLN A 417 15.88 -36.25 -6.03
CA GLN A 417 16.69 -37.44 -6.28
C GLN A 417 17.38 -37.81 -4.98
N PRO A 418 17.32 -39.12 -4.59
CA PRO A 418 18.06 -39.57 -3.43
C PRO A 418 19.56 -39.28 -3.54
N CYS A 419 20.20 -38.90 -2.44
CA CYS A 419 21.63 -38.64 -2.40
C CYS A 419 22.48 -39.89 -2.61
N ILE A 420 21.87 -41.08 -2.61
CA ILE A 420 22.52 -42.39 -2.90
C ILE A 420 22.06 -42.79 -4.31
N ASP A 421 22.99 -42.95 -5.23
CA ASP A 421 22.71 -43.33 -6.61
C ASP A 421 22.76 -44.83 -6.86
N GLY A 422 22.39 -45.24 -8.10
CA GLY A 422 22.37 -46.67 -8.45
C GLY A 422 23.75 -47.34 -8.46
N ASN A 423 24.82 -46.58 -8.74
CA ASN A 423 26.19 -47.14 -8.72
C ASN A 423 26.61 -47.43 -7.29
N GLU A 424 26.35 -46.53 -6.37
CA GLU A 424 26.58 -46.72 -4.94
C GLU A 424 25.80 -47.94 -4.39
N ILE A 425 24.54 -48.11 -4.81
CA ILE A 425 23.74 -49.29 -4.44
C ILE A 425 24.39 -50.59 -4.94
N MET A 426 24.87 -50.62 -6.19
CA MET A 426 25.55 -51.78 -6.76
C MET A 426 26.86 -52.11 -6.04
N GLU A 427 27.67 -51.10 -5.71
CA GLU A 427 28.89 -51.26 -4.96
C GLU A 427 28.64 -51.79 -3.54
N MET A 428 27.65 -51.21 -2.85
CA MET A 428 27.32 -51.53 -1.47
C MET A 428 26.84 -52.97 -1.27
N PHE A 429 26.04 -53.48 -2.20
CA PHE A 429 25.47 -54.82 -2.11
C PHE A 429 26.14 -55.84 -3.07
N HIS A 430 27.26 -55.47 -3.71
CA HIS A 430 27.97 -56.26 -4.69
C HIS A 430 27.09 -56.80 -5.83
N LEU A 431 26.17 -55.94 -6.29
CA LEU A 431 25.21 -56.29 -7.33
C LEU A 431 25.70 -55.82 -8.73
N LYS A 432 25.31 -56.57 -9.75
CA LYS A 432 25.39 -56.16 -11.15
C LYS A 432 24.10 -55.37 -11.51
N PRO A 433 24.06 -54.62 -12.63
CA PRO A 433 22.83 -54.04 -13.09
C PRO A 433 21.71 -55.08 -13.17
N SER A 434 20.69 -54.92 -12.34
CA SER A 434 19.66 -55.94 -12.14
C SER A 434 18.30 -55.26 -11.76
N ARG A 435 17.24 -56.11 -11.74
CA ARG A 435 15.92 -55.68 -11.29
C ARG A 435 15.90 -55.24 -9.85
N GLU A 436 16.72 -55.91 -8.98
CA GLU A 436 16.83 -55.63 -7.57
C GLU A 436 17.41 -54.24 -7.32
N VAL A 437 18.43 -53.81 -8.08
CA VAL A 437 18.99 -52.45 -8.04
C VAL A 437 17.91 -51.40 -8.41
N GLY A 438 17.07 -51.74 -9.43
CA GLY A 438 15.94 -50.89 -9.81
C GLY A 438 14.92 -50.72 -8.67
N ILE A 439 14.59 -51.81 -7.98
CA ILE A 439 13.65 -51.80 -6.83
C ILE A 439 14.23 -50.95 -5.69
N LEU A 440 15.47 -51.14 -5.33
CA LEU A 440 16.16 -50.39 -4.25
C LEU A 440 16.17 -48.89 -4.58
N LYS A 441 16.54 -48.53 -5.82
CA LYS A 441 16.57 -47.15 -6.26
C LYS A 441 15.17 -46.53 -6.23
N GLN A 442 14.13 -47.24 -6.67
CA GLN A 442 12.76 -46.78 -6.64
C GLN A 442 12.25 -46.61 -5.21
N THR A 443 12.58 -47.52 -4.31
CA THR A 443 12.23 -47.41 -2.88
C THR A 443 12.77 -46.14 -2.25
N LEU A 444 14.04 -45.79 -2.50
CA LEU A 444 14.64 -44.54 -2.03
C LEU A 444 13.90 -43.31 -2.61
N LYS A 445 13.63 -43.34 -3.92
CA LYS A 445 12.98 -42.26 -4.59
C LYS A 445 11.57 -42.00 -4.06
N ASP A 446 10.79 -43.06 -3.86
CA ASP A 446 9.43 -42.97 -3.34
C ASP A 446 9.43 -42.46 -1.87
N ALA A 447 10.37 -42.93 -1.06
CA ALA A 447 10.49 -42.47 0.33
C ALA A 447 10.86 -41.00 0.47
N VAL A 448 11.71 -40.46 -0.40
CA VAL A 448 12.08 -39.04 -0.45
C VAL A 448 10.92 -38.20 -1.01
N LEU A 449 10.26 -38.67 -2.09
CA LEU A 449 9.10 -37.99 -2.69
C LEU A 449 7.93 -37.87 -1.72
N ASP A 450 7.66 -38.94 -0.95
CA ASP A 450 6.57 -38.99 0.02
C ASP A 450 6.92 -38.33 1.37
N ASN A 451 8.10 -37.72 1.48
CA ASN A 451 8.65 -37.18 2.75
C ASN A 451 8.64 -38.17 3.92
N LYS A 452 8.74 -39.47 3.64
CA LYS A 452 8.79 -40.52 4.66
C LYS A 452 10.17 -40.62 5.33
N VAL A 453 11.21 -40.26 4.58
CA VAL A 453 12.62 -40.30 5.03
C VAL A 453 13.29 -39.00 4.51
N PRO A 454 14.06 -38.28 5.34
CA PRO A 454 14.84 -37.15 4.87
C PRO A 454 15.87 -37.56 3.82
N ASN A 455 16.14 -36.70 2.83
CA ASN A 455 17.14 -36.98 1.79
C ASN A 455 18.57 -36.77 2.32
N GLU A 456 18.90 -37.56 3.33
CA GLU A 456 20.19 -37.58 4.01
C GLU A 456 20.76 -38.99 3.95
N ARG A 457 22.10 -39.09 3.94
CA ARG A 457 22.80 -40.36 3.70
C ARG A 457 22.43 -41.47 4.70
N GLU A 458 22.48 -41.18 6.01
CA GLU A 458 22.24 -42.17 7.04
C GLU A 458 20.82 -42.76 7.06
N PRO A 459 19.74 -41.92 7.05
CA PRO A 459 18.38 -42.44 6.99
C PRO A 459 18.09 -43.24 5.72
N LEU A 460 18.65 -42.84 4.57
CA LEU A 460 18.48 -43.57 3.31
C LEU A 460 19.25 -44.88 3.30
N MET A 461 20.42 -44.93 3.94
CA MET A 461 21.19 -46.15 4.13
C MET A 461 20.46 -47.19 4.99
N GLU A 462 19.81 -46.75 6.06
CA GLU A 462 18.98 -47.60 6.90
C GLU A 462 17.80 -48.20 6.12
N LEU A 463 17.10 -47.35 5.36
CA LEU A 463 16.00 -47.81 4.48
C LEU A 463 16.46 -48.80 3.44
N LEU A 464 17.64 -48.59 2.83
CA LEU A 464 18.23 -49.51 1.86
C LEU A 464 18.54 -50.87 2.47
N ARG A 465 19.16 -50.91 3.65
CA ARG A 465 19.50 -52.16 4.34
C ARG A 465 18.23 -52.96 4.65
N ASN A 466 17.21 -52.28 5.19
CA ASN A 466 15.95 -52.93 5.49
C ASN A 466 15.31 -53.53 4.21
N LYS A 467 15.31 -52.78 3.11
CA LYS A 467 14.75 -53.25 1.86
C LYS A 467 15.60 -54.36 1.21
N ALA A 468 16.92 -54.27 1.31
CA ALA A 468 17.82 -55.32 0.83
C ALA A 468 17.64 -56.63 1.60
N SER A 469 17.41 -56.55 2.91
CA SER A 469 17.10 -57.74 3.75
C SER A 469 15.75 -58.34 3.35
N GLU A 470 14.72 -57.55 3.10
CA GLU A 470 13.43 -58.04 2.58
C GLU A 470 13.56 -58.77 1.24
N LEU A 471 14.49 -58.34 0.38
CA LEU A 471 14.79 -58.95 -0.92
C LEU A 471 15.76 -60.13 -0.84
N GLY A 472 16.25 -60.51 0.34
CA GLY A 472 17.20 -61.56 0.55
C GLY A 472 18.60 -61.32 -0.05
N LEU A 473 19.00 -60.03 -0.14
CA LEU A 473 20.30 -59.61 -0.70
C LEU A 473 21.38 -59.52 0.37
N ILE A 474 21.00 -59.45 1.65
CA ILE A 474 21.84 -59.45 2.83
C ILE A 474 21.21 -60.28 3.94
#